data_e2679480f853936d10e07538cba7885f
#
_entry.id   e2679480f853936d10e07538cba7885f
#
_cell.length_a   1.000
_cell.length_b   1.000
_cell.length_c   1.000
_cell.angle_alpha   90.00
_cell.angle_beta   90.00
_cell.angle_gamma   90.00
#
_symmetry.space_group_name_H-M   'P 1'
#
loop_
_entity.id
_entity.type
_entity.pdbx_description
1 polymer ?
#
loop_
_entity_poly.entity_id
_entity_poly.type
_entity_poly.pdbx_seq_one_letter_code
_entity_poly.pdbx_strand_id
1 'polypeptide(L)'
;MGLSETVSDSLSRFEKYNNKEVYNFGGFAVTGRLVSAFGGFIVIILMLMVTFSSAANSIQVGELGGIKAFTADVIITENSGPSLSGTLNEGDSVEFGYVMDQAEWDYTEEMRITEIIVSVNWDANGGAGPGRQVTFEVSSDGNGTAQSQNDGGGGGDIPITWSINPLPETVSDTADSPDDFVASFEQNGQWMGGKFTFTEASQGSILLSESVDYEITLTYYTWEFENIREIAEI
;
A
#
# COMPACT_ATOMS: atom_id res chain seq x y z
N MET A 1 19.71 66.17 8.91
CA MET A 1 20.81 65.33 8.46
C MET A 1 20.25 64.22 7.62
N GLY A 2 20.50 64.23 6.32
CA GLY A 2 19.92 63.28 5.39
C GLY A 2 20.73 61.97 5.38
N LEU A 3 20.08 60.84 5.10
CA LEU A 3 20.73 59.51 4.97
C LEU A 3 21.93 59.52 4.03
N SER A 4 21.95 60.40 3.01
CA SER A 4 23.05 60.57 2.08
C SER A 4 24.32 61.14 2.71
N GLU A 5 24.21 62.10 3.67
CA GLU A 5 25.34 62.66 4.38
C GLU A 5 26.03 61.62 5.31
N THR A 6 25.19 60.84 6.00
CA THR A 6 25.71 59.76 6.89
C THR A 6 26.43 58.66 6.12
N VAL A 7 25.92 58.30 4.95
CA VAL A 7 26.57 57.31 4.07
C VAL A 7 27.88 57.88 3.48
N SER A 8 27.90 59.11 3.04
CA SER A 8 29.11 59.78 2.50
C SER A 8 30.22 59.89 3.54
N ASP A 9 29.85 60.27 4.79
CA ASP A 9 30.83 60.38 5.88
C ASP A 9 31.38 59.02 6.30
N SER A 10 30.54 58.00 6.29
CA SER A 10 30.97 56.62 6.55
C SER A 10 31.92 56.10 5.47
N LEU A 11 31.62 56.36 4.19
CA LEU A 11 32.46 55.98 3.07
C LEU A 11 33.82 56.68 3.09
N SER A 12 33.83 57.97 3.41
CA SER A 12 35.11 58.75 3.50
C SER A 12 36.00 58.26 4.65
N ARG A 13 35.41 57.85 5.77
CA ARG A 13 36.18 57.25 6.88
C ARG A 13 36.71 55.87 6.51
N PHE A 14 35.93 55.10 5.76
CA PHE A 14 36.36 53.79 5.25
C PHE A 14 37.48 53.91 4.26
N GLU A 15 37.45 54.89 3.37
CA GLU A 15 38.48 55.16 2.38
C GLU A 15 39.80 55.60 3.03
N LYS A 16 39.69 56.45 4.06
CA LYS A 16 40.83 56.90 4.85
C LYS A 16 41.50 55.77 5.65
N TYR A 17 40.66 54.82 6.13
CA TYR A 17 41.14 53.63 6.84
C TYR A 17 41.79 52.61 5.86
N ASN A 18 41.19 52.40 4.72
CA ASN A 18 41.65 51.46 3.71
C ASN A 18 43.06 51.78 3.18
N ASN A 19 43.38 53.04 3.10
CA ASN A 19 44.73 53.52 2.59
C ASN A 19 45.76 53.70 3.68
N LYS A 20 45.37 53.56 4.95
CA LYS A 20 46.28 53.70 6.09
C LYS A 20 47.14 52.46 6.24
N GLU A 21 48.46 52.65 6.29
CA GLU A 21 49.38 51.59 6.66
C GLU A 21 49.18 51.22 8.14
N VAL A 22 48.77 49.97 8.42
CA VAL A 22 48.46 49.48 9.75
C VAL A 22 49.69 48.80 10.36
N TYR A 23 50.47 48.13 9.53
CA TYR A 23 51.63 47.40 9.98
C TYR A 23 52.63 47.23 8.82
N ASN A 24 53.93 47.27 9.13
CA ASN A 24 54.99 47.07 8.15
C ASN A 24 55.90 45.91 8.57
N PHE A 25 55.94 44.88 7.79
CA PHE A 25 56.76 43.71 8.06
C PHE A 25 57.79 43.52 6.95
N GLY A 26 59.05 43.84 7.26
CA GLY A 26 60.16 43.57 6.36
C GLY A 26 60.05 44.22 4.96
N GLY A 27 59.44 45.42 4.85
CA GLY A 27 59.19 46.08 3.58
C GLY A 27 57.89 45.83 2.92
N PHE A 28 57.03 44.98 3.53
CA PHE A 28 55.68 44.75 3.08
C PHE A 28 54.68 45.54 3.95
N ALA A 29 54.06 46.55 3.34
CA ALA A 29 53.07 47.39 4.04
C ALA A 29 51.70 46.72 4.08
N VAL A 30 51.20 46.40 5.28
CA VAL A 30 49.88 45.93 5.51
C VAL A 30 48.94 47.13 5.63
N THR A 31 48.12 47.34 4.63
CA THR A 31 47.10 48.40 4.60
C THR A 31 45.80 47.99 5.21
N GLY A 32 44.98 48.97 5.66
CA GLY A 32 43.63 48.73 6.16
C GLY A 32 42.77 47.92 5.17
N ARG A 33 43.00 48.13 3.88
CA ARG A 33 42.32 47.37 2.80
C ARG A 33 42.67 45.89 2.83
N LEU A 34 43.91 45.56 3.09
CA LEU A 34 44.37 44.17 3.16
C LEU A 34 43.81 43.47 4.41
N VAL A 35 43.77 44.19 5.54
CA VAL A 35 43.16 43.70 6.80
C VAL A 35 41.67 43.44 6.62
N SER A 36 40.95 44.37 5.98
CA SER A 36 39.50 44.22 5.72
C SER A 36 39.21 43.06 4.76
N ALA A 37 40.05 42.89 3.72
CA ALA A 37 39.89 41.76 2.78
C ALA A 37 40.14 40.41 3.47
N PHE A 38 41.17 40.31 4.28
CA PHE A 38 41.46 39.09 5.06
C PHE A 38 40.37 38.81 6.11
N GLY A 39 39.91 39.83 6.82
CA GLY A 39 38.81 39.70 7.78
C GLY A 39 37.53 39.27 7.13
N GLY A 40 37.19 39.85 5.98
CA GLY A 40 36.01 39.44 5.18
C GLY A 40 36.10 38.00 4.69
N PHE A 41 37.29 37.59 4.24
CA PHE A 41 37.53 36.22 3.80
C PHE A 41 37.37 35.20 4.95
N ILE A 42 37.89 35.50 6.14
CA ILE A 42 37.71 34.68 7.34
C ILE A 42 36.25 34.58 7.72
N VAL A 43 35.50 35.69 7.66
CA VAL A 43 34.05 35.66 7.96
C VAL A 43 33.29 34.80 6.95
N ILE A 44 33.63 34.85 5.67
CA ILE A 44 33.01 34.00 4.63
C ILE A 44 33.35 32.54 4.90
N ILE A 45 34.58 32.19 5.22
CA ILE A 45 34.98 30.82 5.56
C ILE A 45 34.20 30.34 6.79
N LEU A 46 34.06 31.14 7.83
CA LEU A 46 33.31 30.78 9.03
C LEU A 46 31.83 30.60 8.73
N MET A 47 31.21 31.44 7.92
CA MET A 47 29.84 31.28 7.45
C MET A 47 29.66 30.00 6.64
N LEU A 48 30.59 29.71 5.73
CA LEU A 48 30.56 28.45 4.98
C LEU A 48 30.72 27.23 5.89
N MET A 49 31.64 27.28 6.86
CA MET A 49 31.79 26.19 7.84
C MET A 49 30.51 25.97 8.65
N VAL A 50 29.84 27.03 9.10
CA VAL A 50 28.59 26.91 9.85
C VAL A 50 27.48 26.38 8.96
N THR A 51 27.35 26.85 7.71
CA THR A 51 26.35 26.38 6.78
C THR A 51 26.58 24.92 6.37
N PHE A 52 27.82 24.54 6.08
CA PHE A 52 28.17 23.15 5.78
C PHE A 52 28.06 22.24 7.00
N SER A 53 28.40 22.68 8.19
CA SER A 53 28.22 21.93 9.43
C SER A 53 26.73 21.75 9.77
N SER A 54 25.93 22.79 9.54
CA SER A 54 24.48 22.72 9.71
C SER A 54 23.83 21.80 8.67
N ALA A 55 24.27 21.87 7.42
CA ALA A 55 23.82 20.97 6.37
C ALA A 55 24.29 19.53 6.60
N ALA A 56 25.51 19.33 7.09
CA ALA A 56 26.02 18.00 7.45
C ALA A 56 25.32 17.41 8.69
N ASN A 57 24.84 18.25 9.61
CA ASN A 57 24.04 17.78 10.73
C ASN A 57 22.56 17.55 10.37
N SER A 58 22.08 18.17 9.29
CA SER A 58 20.73 17.90 8.76
C SER A 58 20.73 16.72 7.78
N ILE A 59 21.85 16.43 7.16
CA ILE A 59 22.12 15.15 6.51
C ILE A 59 22.80 14.33 7.61
N GLN A 60 22.01 13.51 8.31
CA GLN A 60 22.56 12.45 9.12
C GLN A 60 23.33 11.52 8.18
N VAL A 61 24.63 11.80 8.01
CA VAL A 61 25.56 10.98 7.20
C VAL A 61 25.73 9.56 7.81
N GLY A 62 25.11 9.33 8.98
CA GLY A 62 24.96 7.99 9.56
C GLY A 62 23.71 7.24 9.11
N GLU A 63 22.80 7.93 8.40
CA GLU A 63 21.62 7.37 7.76
C GLU A 63 21.55 7.70 6.26
N LEU A 64 22.66 7.84 5.61
CA LEU A 64 22.80 7.34 4.26
C LEU A 64 22.96 5.80 4.38
N GLY A 65 22.06 5.19 5.13
CA GLY A 65 21.64 3.85 4.87
C GLY A 65 21.11 3.92 3.46
N GLY A 66 21.94 3.52 2.48
CA GLY A 66 21.52 3.48 1.10
C GLY A 66 20.20 2.71 1.07
N ILE A 67 19.30 3.09 0.18
CA ILE A 67 18.09 2.33 -0.08
C ILE A 67 18.50 0.87 -0.03
N LYS A 68 18.01 0.15 0.99
CA LYS A 68 18.38 -1.24 1.21
C LYS A 68 17.45 -2.10 0.39
N ALA A 69 17.98 -3.12 -0.23
CA ALA A 69 17.17 -4.13 -0.88
C ALA A 69 16.77 -5.19 0.15
N PHE A 70 15.47 -5.46 0.24
CA PHE A 70 14.93 -6.51 1.09
C PHE A 70 14.29 -7.60 0.25
N THR A 71 14.26 -8.81 0.80
CA THR A 71 13.47 -9.92 0.27
C THR A 71 12.74 -10.59 1.43
N ALA A 72 11.56 -11.14 1.13
CA ALA A 72 10.76 -11.90 2.07
C ALA A 72 10.08 -13.07 1.38
N ASP A 73 9.83 -14.11 2.15
CA ASP A 73 9.00 -15.23 1.74
C ASP A 73 7.53 -14.87 2.04
N VAL A 74 6.62 -15.15 1.10
CA VAL A 74 5.18 -14.92 1.24
C VAL A 74 4.53 -16.22 1.69
N ILE A 75 3.95 -16.22 2.86
CA ILE A 75 3.20 -17.35 3.40
C ILE A 75 1.72 -17.12 3.17
N ILE A 76 1.08 -18.06 2.48
CA ILE A 76 -0.36 -18.02 2.20
C ILE A 76 -1.06 -19.00 3.13
N THR A 77 -2.05 -18.51 3.86
CA THR A 77 -2.87 -19.30 4.78
C THR A 77 -4.30 -19.37 4.28
N GLU A 78 -4.83 -20.57 4.17
CA GLU A 78 -6.23 -20.83 3.86
C GLU A 78 -7.08 -20.69 5.12
N ASN A 79 -8.19 -19.96 4.99
CA ASN A 79 -9.13 -19.70 6.05
C ASN A 79 -10.55 -20.01 5.57
N SER A 80 -11.40 -20.52 6.46
CA SER A 80 -12.82 -20.73 6.20
C SER A 80 -13.61 -19.54 6.71
N GLY A 81 -14.41 -18.97 5.83
CA GLY A 81 -15.45 -18.00 6.19
C GLY A 81 -16.74 -18.69 6.61
N PRO A 82 -17.77 -17.88 6.85
CA PRO A 82 -19.09 -18.40 7.18
C PRO A 82 -19.73 -19.15 6.00
N SER A 83 -20.70 -20.01 6.32
CA SER A 83 -21.49 -20.75 5.35
C SER A 83 -22.97 -20.44 5.52
N LEU A 84 -23.72 -20.60 4.42
CA LEU A 84 -25.18 -20.49 4.41
C LEU A 84 -25.75 -21.68 3.66
N SER A 85 -26.73 -22.35 4.25
CA SER A 85 -27.45 -23.44 3.59
C SER A 85 -28.96 -23.23 3.66
N GLY A 86 -29.68 -23.79 2.71
CA GLY A 86 -31.13 -23.69 2.64
C GLY A 86 -31.70 -24.40 1.44
N THR A 87 -32.98 -24.14 1.20
CA THR A 87 -33.72 -24.66 0.05
C THR A 87 -34.32 -23.49 -0.71
N LEU A 88 -34.18 -23.49 -2.03
CA LEU A 88 -34.80 -22.54 -2.95
C LEU A 88 -35.84 -23.23 -3.80
N ASN A 89 -37.01 -22.59 -3.94
CA ASN A 89 -38.00 -22.97 -4.92
C ASN A 89 -37.77 -22.26 -6.24
N GLU A 90 -38.42 -22.72 -7.30
CA GLU A 90 -38.34 -22.07 -8.62
C GLU A 90 -38.62 -20.56 -8.53
N GLY A 91 -37.67 -19.76 -9.02
CA GLY A 91 -37.77 -18.32 -9.02
C GLY A 91 -37.40 -17.62 -7.72
N ASP A 92 -37.07 -18.37 -6.66
CA ASP A 92 -36.56 -17.81 -5.43
C ASP A 92 -35.09 -17.33 -5.61
N SER A 93 -34.70 -16.37 -4.78
CA SER A 93 -33.32 -15.91 -4.67
C SER A 93 -32.95 -15.73 -3.20
N VAL A 94 -31.70 -15.95 -2.88
CA VAL A 94 -31.12 -15.66 -1.57
C VAL A 94 -30.00 -14.65 -1.71
N GLU A 95 -30.02 -13.65 -0.87
CA GLU A 95 -28.91 -12.70 -0.75
C GLU A 95 -28.05 -13.10 0.44
N PHE A 96 -26.76 -13.12 0.19
CA PHE A 96 -25.76 -13.49 1.17
C PHE A 96 -24.66 -12.43 1.12
N GLY A 97 -24.49 -11.67 2.17
CA GLY A 97 -23.54 -10.57 2.20
C GLY A 97 -22.63 -10.64 3.40
N TYR A 98 -21.36 -10.40 3.16
CA TYR A 98 -20.37 -10.21 4.20
C TYR A 98 -19.84 -8.79 4.15
N VAL A 99 -19.70 -8.22 5.34
CA VAL A 99 -18.94 -6.99 5.57
C VAL A 99 -17.75 -7.36 6.44
N MET A 100 -16.56 -6.95 6.08
CA MET A 100 -15.30 -7.40 6.68
C MET A 100 -15.15 -7.11 8.19
N ASP A 101 -15.99 -6.24 8.76
CA ASP A 101 -15.97 -5.85 10.17
C ASP A 101 -16.98 -6.64 11.03
N GLN A 102 -17.65 -7.65 10.48
CA GLN A 102 -18.63 -8.41 11.24
C GLN A 102 -17.98 -9.55 12.02
N ALA A 103 -18.48 -9.75 13.24
CA ALA A 103 -17.97 -10.74 14.20
C ALA A 103 -18.03 -12.22 13.73
N GLU A 104 -18.64 -12.47 12.58
CA GLU A 104 -18.72 -13.79 11.95
C GLU A 104 -17.46 -14.17 11.15
N TRP A 105 -16.62 -13.18 10.85
CA TRP A 105 -15.32 -13.39 10.26
C TRP A 105 -14.27 -13.29 11.36
N ASP A 106 -13.41 -14.26 11.43
CA ASP A 106 -12.18 -14.17 12.23
C ASP A 106 -11.14 -13.29 11.50
N TYR A 107 -11.62 -12.11 11.03
CA TYR A 107 -10.85 -11.15 10.27
C TYR A 107 -10.36 -10.03 11.16
N THR A 108 -9.08 -9.70 11.07
CA THR A 108 -8.49 -8.51 11.67
C THR A 108 -8.08 -7.51 10.58
N GLU A 109 -8.04 -6.22 10.90
CA GLU A 109 -7.59 -5.17 9.97
C GLU A 109 -6.15 -5.39 9.45
N GLU A 110 -5.38 -6.23 10.15
CA GLU A 110 -4.01 -6.57 9.78
C GLU A 110 -3.92 -7.67 8.73
N MET A 111 -4.99 -8.42 8.50
CA MET A 111 -5.03 -9.48 7.50
C MET A 111 -5.04 -8.91 6.08
N ARG A 112 -4.31 -9.55 5.20
CA ARG A 112 -4.25 -9.22 3.77
C ARG A 112 -4.80 -10.39 2.97
N ILE A 113 -6.01 -10.23 2.42
CA ILE A 113 -6.67 -11.26 1.63
C ILE A 113 -6.19 -11.19 0.18
N THR A 114 -5.64 -12.28 -0.33
CA THR A 114 -5.13 -12.37 -1.71
C THR A 114 -6.10 -13.08 -2.65
N GLU A 115 -6.94 -13.96 -2.12
CA GLU A 115 -7.93 -14.71 -2.90
C GLU A 115 -9.14 -15.02 -2.04
N ILE A 116 -10.31 -14.96 -2.67
CA ILE A 116 -11.57 -15.41 -2.10
C ILE A 116 -12.22 -16.37 -3.08
N ILE A 117 -12.65 -17.52 -2.57
CA ILE A 117 -13.45 -18.50 -3.31
C ILE A 117 -14.79 -18.60 -2.63
N VAL A 118 -15.84 -18.32 -3.40
CA VAL A 118 -17.21 -18.55 -2.97
C VAL A 118 -17.77 -19.68 -3.81
N SER A 119 -18.10 -20.80 -3.17
CA SER A 119 -18.67 -21.96 -3.83
C SER A 119 -20.12 -22.15 -3.41
N VAL A 120 -20.97 -22.47 -4.37
CA VAL A 120 -22.30 -23.01 -4.09
C VAL A 120 -22.33 -24.49 -4.48
N ASN A 121 -22.55 -25.35 -3.49
CA ASN A 121 -22.89 -26.74 -3.70
C ASN A 121 -24.41 -26.85 -3.70
N TRP A 122 -24.98 -27.48 -4.72
CA TRP A 122 -26.44 -27.60 -4.85
C TRP A 122 -26.85 -29.00 -5.28
N ASP A 123 -28.04 -29.39 -4.85
CA ASP A 123 -28.66 -30.65 -5.20
C ASP A 123 -30.15 -30.46 -5.46
N ALA A 124 -30.64 -31.10 -6.48
CA ALA A 124 -32.03 -31.00 -6.91
C ALA A 124 -32.93 -31.94 -6.09
N ASN A 125 -33.86 -31.35 -5.38
CA ASN A 125 -34.91 -32.12 -4.66
C ASN A 125 -35.94 -32.66 -5.63
N GLY A 126 -35.85 -33.95 -5.98
CA GLY A 126 -36.85 -34.60 -6.86
C GLY A 126 -36.29 -35.32 -8.07
N GLY A 127 -34.97 -35.44 -8.14
CA GLY A 127 -34.24 -36.18 -9.18
C GLY A 127 -33.87 -35.34 -10.39
N ALA A 128 -32.89 -35.84 -11.16
CA ALA A 128 -32.38 -35.17 -12.34
C ALA A 128 -33.45 -35.02 -13.44
N GLY A 129 -34.15 -33.91 -13.43
CA GLY A 129 -35.04 -33.51 -14.53
C GLY A 129 -34.29 -32.66 -15.55
N PRO A 130 -34.55 -32.81 -16.86
CA PRO A 130 -33.94 -31.89 -17.84
C PRO A 130 -34.51 -30.49 -17.66
N GLY A 131 -33.64 -29.50 -17.50
CA GLY A 131 -33.99 -28.09 -17.60
C GLY A 131 -33.86 -27.25 -16.33
N ARG A 132 -33.30 -27.79 -15.25
CA ARG A 132 -32.91 -26.97 -14.10
C ARG A 132 -31.65 -26.21 -14.41
N GLN A 133 -31.65 -24.99 -14.02
CA GLN A 133 -30.46 -24.12 -14.09
C GLN A 133 -30.35 -23.31 -12.82
N VAL A 134 -29.22 -23.47 -12.15
CA VAL A 134 -28.84 -22.66 -11.02
C VAL A 134 -27.90 -21.57 -11.53
N THR A 135 -28.19 -20.32 -11.22
CA THR A 135 -27.34 -19.19 -11.51
C THR A 135 -26.78 -18.66 -10.21
N PHE A 136 -25.46 -18.60 -10.13
CA PHE A 136 -24.75 -18.05 -9.00
C PHE A 136 -24.05 -16.78 -9.41
N GLU A 137 -24.39 -15.66 -8.76
CA GLU A 137 -23.79 -14.35 -9.01
C GLU A 137 -23.15 -13.83 -7.73
N VAL A 138 -21.90 -13.41 -7.86
CA VAL A 138 -21.14 -12.80 -6.80
C VAL A 138 -20.71 -11.41 -7.22
N SER A 139 -21.03 -10.41 -6.40
CA SER A 139 -20.57 -9.04 -6.60
C SER A 139 -19.84 -8.53 -5.35
N SER A 140 -18.92 -7.61 -5.55
CA SER A 140 -18.15 -7.02 -4.47
C SER A 140 -18.00 -5.53 -4.67
N ASP A 141 -18.29 -4.76 -3.65
CA ASP A 141 -18.09 -3.32 -3.67
C ASP A 141 -16.57 -3.02 -3.67
N GLY A 142 -16.07 -2.45 -4.79
CA GLY A 142 -14.69 -2.01 -4.92
C GLY A 142 -13.67 -3.05 -5.40
N ASN A 143 -14.02 -4.34 -5.50
CA ASN A 143 -13.08 -5.40 -5.90
C ASN A 143 -13.33 -5.99 -7.30
N GLY A 144 -13.93 -5.24 -8.18
CA GLY A 144 -14.13 -5.66 -9.56
C GLY A 144 -15.59 -5.81 -9.95
N THR A 145 -15.82 -6.41 -11.11
CA THR A 145 -17.16 -6.64 -11.66
C THR A 145 -17.77 -7.89 -11.08
N ALA A 146 -19.10 -7.89 -10.95
CA ALA A 146 -19.85 -9.09 -10.61
C ALA A 146 -19.47 -10.26 -11.54
N GLN A 147 -19.34 -11.43 -10.95
CA GLN A 147 -19.11 -12.68 -11.67
C GLN A 147 -20.34 -13.55 -11.56
N SER A 148 -20.72 -14.20 -12.66
CA SER A 148 -21.87 -15.08 -12.70
C SER A 148 -21.51 -16.39 -13.39
N GLN A 149 -21.92 -17.50 -12.80
CA GLN A 149 -21.80 -18.83 -13.38
C GLN A 149 -23.12 -19.56 -13.32
N ASN A 150 -23.33 -20.42 -14.29
CA ASN A 150 -24.54 -21.25 -14.37
C ASN A 150 -24.14 -22.72 -14.38
N ASP A 151 -24.93 -23.51 -13.71
CA ASP A 151 -24.84 -24.95 -13.78
C ASP A 151 -26.26 -25.55 -13.96
N GLY A 152 -26.33 -26.72 -14.57
CA GLY A 152 -27.60 -27.38 -14.88
C GLY A 152 -27.52 -28.88 -14.74
N GLY A 153 -28.61 -29.46 -14.27
CA GLY A 153 -28.67 -30.91 -14.05
C GLY A 153 -29.35 -31.30 -12.75
N GLY A 154 -28.80 -32.29 -12.06
CA GLY A 154 -29.32 -32.81 -10.80
C GLY A 154 -28.61 -32.35 -9.55
N GLY A 155 -27.52 -31.58 -9.70
CA GLY A 155 -26.66 -31.07 -8.63
C GLY A 155 -25.28 -30.77 -9.15
N GLY A 156 -24.53 -29.97 -8.43
CA GLY A 156 -23.19 -29.56 -8.80
C GLY A 156 -22.52 -28.64 -7.78
N ASP A 157 -21.33 -28.23 -8.13
CA ASP A 157 -20.55 -27.23 -7.39
C ASP A 157 -20.15 -26.10 -8.34
N ILE A 158 -20.44 -24.88 -7.95
CA ILE A 158 -20.15 -23.69 -8.76
C ILE A 158 -19.19 -22.80 -7.96
N PRO A 159 -17.87 -22.89 -8.18
CA PRO A 159 -16.92 -22.00 -7.55
C PRO A 159 -16.80 -20.69 -8.33
N ILE A 160 -16.77 -19.58 -7.63
CA ILE A 160 -16.37 -18.28 -8.14
C ILE A 160 -15.15 -17.81 -7.37
N THR A 161 -14.08 -17.52 -8.09
CA THR A 161 -12.80 -17.12 -7.50
C THR A 161 -12.49 -15.68 -7.83
N TRP A 162 -12.10 -14.92 -6.81
CA TRP A 162 -11.52 -13.60 -6.93
C TRP A 162 -10.10 -13.59 -6.43
N SER A 163 -9.17 -13.20 -7.32
CA SER A 163 -7.78 -12.93 -6.95
C SER A 163 -7.58 -11.43 -6.78
N ILE A 164 -6.97 -11.03 -5.68
CA ILE A 164 -6.78 -9.64 -5.29
C ILE A 164 -5.28 -9.38 -5.21
N ASN A 165 -4.68 -8.93 -6.32
CA ASN A 165 -3.25 -8.64 -6.42
C ASN A 165 -2.39 -9.70 -5.72
N PRO A 166 -2.45 -10.96 -6.16
CA PRO A 166 -1.70 -12.04 -5.52
C PRO A 166 -0.21 -11.74 -5.58
N LEU A 167 0.48 -12.01 -4.47
CA LEU A 167 1.93 -11.92 -4.41
C LEU A 167 2.57 -13.23 -4.86
N PRO A 168 3.76 -13.19 -5.47
CA PRO A 168 4.55 -14.39 -5.73
C PRO A 168 5.07 -14.97 -4.40
N GLU A 169 5.55 -16.22 -4.42
CA GLU A 169 6.10 -16.91 -3.25
C GLU A 169 7.24 -16.15 -2.55
N THR A 170 7.94 -15.31 -3.29
CA THR A 170 9.02 -14.47 -2.76
C THR A 170 8.91 -13.10 -3.39
N VAL A 171 8.99 -12.07 -2.57
CA VAL A 171 9.02 -10.67 -3.01
C VAL A 171 10.34 -10.02 -2.70
N SER A 172 10.70 -9.02 -3.48
CA SER A 172 11.87 -8.19 -3.24
C SER A 172 11.56 -6.75 -3.63
N ASP A 173 11.95 -5.80 -2.78
CA ASP A 173 11.80 -4.37 -3.03
C ASP A 173 12.88 -3.62 -2.26
N THR A 174 12.99 -2.33 -2.54
CA THR A 174 13.90 -1.43 -1.88
C THR A 174 13.15 -0.57 -0.87
N ALA A 175 13.67 -0.46 0.34
CA ALA A 175 13.07 0.32 1.41
C ALA A 175 14.14 0.85 2.37
N ASP A 176 13.78 1.82 3.19
CA ASP A 176 14.69 2.36 4.20
C ASP A 176 14.78 1.44 5.43
N SER A 177 13.72 0.69 5.71
CA SER A 177 13.63 -0.25 6.83
C SER A 177 12.77 -1.48 6.47
N PRO A 178 12.82 -2.57 7.26
CA PRO A 178 11.92 -3.70 7.10
C PRO A 178 10.43 -3.30 7.20
N ASP A 179 10.09 -2.33 8.07
CA ASP A 179 8.72 -1.86 8.23
C ASP A 179 8.24 -1.11 6.99
N ASP A 180 9.08 -0.26 6.40
CA ASP A 180 8.79 0.43 5.14
C ASP A 180 8.67 -0.56 3.97
N PHE A 181 9.46 -1.64 3.98
CA PHE A 181 9.34 -2.73 3.03
C PHE A 181 7.96 -3.39 3.13
N VAL A 182 7.50 -3.74 4.34
CA VAL A 182 6.16 -4.32 4.54
C VAL A 182 5.09 -3.34 4.09
N ALA A 183 5.21 -2.06 4.46
CA ALA A 183 4.25 -1.02 4.11
C ALA A 183 4.13 -0.81 2.59
N SER A 184 5.19 -1.07 1.80
CA SER A 184 5.13 -0.95 0.34
C SER A 184 4.13 -1.93 -0.31
N PHE A 185 3.78 -3.01 0.39
CA PHE A 185 2.83 -4.02 -0.05
C PHE A 185 1.44 -3.89 0.61
N GLU A 186 1.18 -2.85 1.41
CA GLU A 186 -0.09 -2.71 2.14
C GLU A 186 -1.33 -2.71 1.25
N GLN A 187 -1.21 -2.25 0.02
CA GLN A 187 -2.32 -2.24 -0.94
C GLN A 187 -2.57 -3.60 -1.61
N ASN A 188 -1.69 -4.57 -1.41
CA ASN A 188 -1.88 -5.90 -1.93
C ASN A 188 -2.84 -6.69 -1.04
N GLY A 189 -3.78 -7.38 -1.67
CA GLY A 189 -4.69 -8.26 -0.97
C GLY A 189 -5.64 -7.53 -0.01
N GLN A 190 -6.28 -6.46 -0.44
CA GLN A 190 -7.36 -5.83 0.30
C GLN A 190 -8.71 -6.23 -0.29
N TRP A 191 -9.54 -6.89 0.52
CA TRP A 191 -10.93 -7.13 0.21
C TRP A 191 -11.80 -6.01 0.79
N MET A 192 -12.66 -5.41 -0.01
CA MET A 192 -13.47 -4.25 0.36
C MET A 192 -14.91 -4.59 0.76
N GLY A 193 -15.22 -5.86 0.95
CA GLY A 193 -16.58 -6.35 1.20
C GLY A 193 -17.23 -6.93 -0.03
N GLY A 194 -18.39 -7.56 0.12
CA GLY A 194 -19.10 -8.16 -0.99
C GLY A 194 -20.53 -8.56 -0.68
N LYS A 195 -21.37 -8.57 -1.70
CA LYS A 195 -22.71 -9.09 -1.67
C LYS A 195 -22.79 -10.28 -2.63
N PHE A 196 -23.38 -11.37 -2.18
CA PHE A 196 -23.52 -12.59 -2.96
C PHE A 196 -24.99 -12.84 -3.20
N THR A 197 -25.37 -13.11 -4.44
CA THR A 197 -26.74 -13.44 -4.81
C THR A 197 -26.74 -14.78 -5.50
N PHE A 198 -27.56 -15.68 -5.02
CA PHE A 198 -27.83 -16.98 -5.60
C PHE A 198 -29.25 -17.00 -6.12
N THR A 199 -29.46 -17.39 -7.39
CA THR A 199 -30.77 -17.44 -8.01
C THR A 199 -30.93 -18.78 -8.73
N GLU A 200 -32.00 -19.51 -8.43
CA GLU A 200 -32.45 -20.64 -9.24
C GLU A 200 -33.37 -20.15 -10.35
N ALA A 201 -33.08 -20.54 -11.58
CA ALA A 201 -34.01 -20.42 -12.70
C ALA A 201 -34.30 -21.82 -13.28
N SER A 202 -35.50 -22.31 -13.11
CA SER A 202 -35.94 -23.56 -13.73
C SER A 202 -36.63 -23.28 -15.06
N GLN A 203 -36.22 -23.96 -16.12
CA GLN A 203 -36.89 -23.95 -17.43
C GLN A 203 -37.70 -25.23 -17.66
N GLY A 204 -38.04 -25.97 -16.64
CA GLY A 204 -38.64 -27.30 -16.77
C GLY A 204 -40.12 -27.39 -16.40
N SER A 205 -40.76 -28.37 -16.94
CA SER A 205 -42.06 -28.95 -16.66
C SER A 205 -42.94 -28.30 -15.59
N ILE A 206 -44.08 -27.78 -16.03
CA ILE A 206 -45.18 -27.14 -15.28
C ILE A 206 -45.82 -28.04 -14.18
N LEU A 207 -45.34 -29.26 -13.94
CA LEU A 207 -46.06 -30.27 -13.16
C LEU A 207 -45.41 -30.67 -11.85
N LEU A 208 -44.21 -30.23 -11.52
CA LEU A 208 -43.55 -30.58 -10.26
C LEU A 208 -42.98 -29.30 -9.62
N SER A 209 -43.40 -29.02 -8.41
CA SER A 209 -42.75 -28.02 -7.53
C SER A 209 -41.35 -28.52 -7.23
N GLU A 210 -40.40 -28.02 -7.97
CA GLU A 210 -39.02 -28.42 -7.87
C GLU A 210 -38.25 -27.39 -7.05
N SER A 211 -37.59 -27.87 -6.02
CA SER A 211 -36.67 -27.05 -5.19
C SER A 211 -35.27 -27.59 -5.30
N VAL A 212 -34.32 -26.74 -5.00
CA VAL A 212 -32.89 -27.12 -4.82
C VAL A 212 -32.46 -26.87 -3.41
N ASP A 213 -31.75 -27.81 -2.84
CA ASP A 213 -31.00 -27.58 -1.62
C ASP A 213 -29.65 -27.02 -1.99
N TYR A 214 -29.16 -26.03 -1.26
CA TYR A 214 -27.89 -25.39 -1.50
C TYR A 214 -27.09 -25.21 -0.22
N GLU A 215 -25.77 -25.19 -0.38
CA GLU A 215 -24.81 -24.75 0.62
C GLU A 215 -23.83 -23.81 -0.03
N ILE A 216 -23.80 -22.56 0.45
CA ILE A 216 -22.81 -21.55 0.04
C ILE A 216 -21.69 -21.57 1.07
N THR A 217 -20.47 -21.75 0.61
CA THR A 217 -19.24 -21.71 1.43
C THR A 217 -18.33 -20.61 0.96
N LEU A 218 -17.60 -20.02 1.87
CA LEU A 218 -16.60 -19.02 1.59
C LEU A 218 -15.26 -19.49 2.13
N THR A 219 -14.25 -19.52 1.26
CA THR A 219 -12.86 -19.76 1.62
C THR A 219 -12.06 -18.53 1.23
N TYR A 220 -11.20 -18.06 2.08
CA TYR A 220 -10.34 -16.94 1.78
C TYR A 220 -8.88 -17.23 2.14
N TYR A 221 -7.97 -16.65 1.38
CA TYR A 221 -6.53 -16.84 1.53
C TYR A 221 -5.92 -15.52 1.98
N THR A 222 -5.21 -15.58 3.09
CA THR A 222 -4.45 -14.44 3.61
C THR A 222 -2.97 -14.63 3.36
N TRP A 223 -2.22 -13.54 3.29
CA TRP A 223 -0.77 -13.61 3.20
C TRP A 223 -0.10 -12.81 4.32
N GLU A 224 1.08 -13.25 4.69
CA GLU A 224 2.00 -12.57 5.58
C GLU A 224 3.44 -12.76 5.12
N PHE A 225 4.34 -11.92 5.59
CA PHE A 225 5.77 -12.07 5.29
C PHE A 225 6.49 -12.82 6.39
N GLU A 226 7.28 -13.78 5.96
CA GLU A 226 8.29 -14.44 6.80
C GLU A 226 9.70 -14.18 6.25
N ASN A 227 10.70 -14.36 7.11
CA ASN A 227 12.12 -14.32 6.74
C ASN A 227 12.51 -13.00 6.02
N ILE A 228 12.01 -11.85 6.47
CA ILE A 228 12.42 -10.57 5.92
C ILE A 228 13.91 -10.39 6.16
N ARG A 229 14.68 -10.25 5.09
CA ARG A 229 16.14 -10.11 5.14
C ARG A 229 16.66 -9.06 4.17
N GLU A 230 17.64 -8.32 4.63
CA GLU A 230 18.39 -7.41 3.77
C GLU A 230 19.25 -8.21 2.80
N ILE A 231 19.18 -7.87 1.51
CA ILE A 231 20.05 -8.43 0.48
C ILE A 231 21.20 -7.44 0.29
N ALA A 232 22.43 -7.93 0.37
CA ALA A 232 23.58 -7.08 0.03
C ALA A 232 23.46 -6.67 -1.45
N GLU A 233 23.54 -5.36 -1.72
CA GLU A 233 23.69 -4.87 -3.08
C GLU A 233 24.91 -5.55 -3.71
N ILE A 234 24.72 -6.13 -4.91
CA ILE A 234 25.77 -6.71 -5.73
C ILE A 234 26.41 -5.61 -6.58
#